data_f23f4a7751a6e92d66bc62725c53e203
#
_entry.id   f23f4a7751a6e92d66bc62725c53e203
#
_cell.length_a   1.000
_cell.length_b   1.000
_cell.length_c   1.000
_cell.angle_alpha   90.00
_cell.angle_beta   90.00
_cell.angle_gamma   90.00
#
_symmetry.space_group_name_H-M   'P 1'
#
loop_
_entity.id
_entity.type
_entity.pdbx_description
1 polymer ?
#
loop_
_entity_poly.entity_id
_entity_poly.type
_entity_poly.pdbx_seq_one_letter_code
_entity_poly.pdbx_strand_id
1 'polypeptide(L)'
;MTQRPDCYYCSKHQTGEDPPPGGWLVADEDWLVGHGPAHMSLPGTLRIESRRHFTDFADMTDAEAASVGVLLARLYRAVRPVTGAERIHLLATMDFQPHFHAWLYPRAADEPRRGTAFLDQGFECTDAAAEAAAAAIRSQLAPATREGRG
;
A
#
# COMPACT_ATOMS: atom_id res chain seq x y z
N MET A 1 13.80 -17.91 -9.04
CA MET A 1 12.62 -17.02 -9.11
C MET A 1 11.42 -17.79 -8.65
N THR A 2 10.81 -17.32 -7.60
CA THR A 2 9.77 -18.03 -6.87
C THR A 2 8.39 -17.44 -7.15
N GLN A 3 8.04 -17.34 -8.44
CA GLN A 3 6.67 -17.01 -8.80
C GLN A 3 5.85 -18.28 -8.89
N ARG A 4 4.66 -18.26 -8.31
CA ARG A 4 3.74 -19.39 -8.29
C ARG A 4 2.51 -19.11 -9.13
N PRO A 5 2.20 -19.94 -10.12
CA PRO A 5 1.06 -19.72 -11.01
C PRO A 5 -0.30 -19.79 -10.30
N ASP A 6 -0.37 -20.46 -9.18
CA ASP A 6 -1.55 -20.58 -8.32
C ASP A 6 -1.71 -19.44 -7.30
N CYS A 7 -0.76 -18.50 -7.26
CA CYS A 7 -0.80 -17.35 -6.38
C CYS A 7 -1.44 -16.14 -7.08
N TYR A 8 -2.47 -15.57 -6.46
CA TYR A 8 -3.15 -14.38 -6.97
C TYR A 8 -2.19 -13.23 -7.28
N TYR A 9 -1.30 -12.88 -6.34
CA TYR A 9 -0.36 -11.78 -6.55
C TYR A 9 0.67 -12.07 -7.62
N CYS A 10 1.25 -13.27 -7.63
CA CYS A 10 2.18 -13.65 -8.68
C CYS A 10 1.55 -13.60 -10.07
N SER A 11 0.33 -14.14 -10.20
CA SER A 11 -0.42 -14.10 -11.46
C SER A 11 -0.72 -12.66 -11.89
N LYS A 12 -1.24 -11.87 -10.98
CA LYS A 12 -1.54 -10.45 -11.23
C LYS A 12 -0.32 -9.66 -11.70
N HIS A 13 0.83 -9.86 -11.07
CA HIS A 13 2.07 -9.18 -11.45
C HIS A 13 2.56 -9.59 -12.84
N GLN A 14 2.32 -10.82 -13.25
CA GLN A 14 2.72 -11.30 -14.58
C GLN A 14 1.79 -10.83 -15.69
N THR A 15 0.48 -10.85 -15.46
CA THR A 15 -0.53 -10.56 -16.48
C THR A 15 -0.87 -9.09 -16.58
N GLY A 16 -0.64 -8.30 -15.53
CA GLY A 16 -1.12 -6.94 -15.44
C GLY A 16 -2.64 -6.81 -15.24
N GLU A 17 -3.32 -7.92 -14.95
CA GLU A 17 -4.73 -7.91 -14.61
C GLU A 17 -4.97 -7.27 -13.26
N ASP A 18 -6.18 -6.77 -13.06
CA ASP A 18 -6.63 -6.17 -11.80
C ASP A 18 -5.66 -5.09 -11.26
N PRO A 19 -5.37 -4.05 -12.07
CA PRO A 19 -4.46 -3.00 -11.64
C PRO A 19 -5.07 -2.20 -10.47
N PRO A 20 -4.22 -1.65 -9.57
CA PRO A 20 -4.74 -0.84 -8.49
C PRO A 20 -5.40 0.45 -9.01
N PRO A 21 -6.41 0.98 -8.29
CA PRO A 21 -7.02 2.26 -8.65
C PRO A 21 -5.98 3.37 -8.84
N GLY A 22 -5.99 4.00 -10.01
CA GLY A 22 -5.02 5.05 -10.37
C GLY A 22 -3.62 4.54 -10.72
N GLY A 23 -3.40 3.23 -10.81
CA GLY A 23 -2.12 2.62 -11.16
C GLY A 23 -1.15 2.48 -9.98
N TRP A 24 0.01 1.95 -10.24
CA TRP A 24 1.05 1.76 -9.24
C TRP A 24 1.64 3.10 -8.77
N LEU A 25 1.78 3.25 -7.46
CA LEU A 25 2.39 4.44 -6.83
C LEU A 25 3.88 4.27 -6.63
N VAL A 26 4.31 3.06 -6.32
CA VAL A 26 5.71 2.64 -6.24
C VAL A 26 5.84 1.33 -7.00
N ALA A 27 6.87 1.25 -7.83
CA ALA A 27 7.25 0.02 -8.53
C ALA A 27 8.77 0.01 -8.60
N ASP A 28 9.39 -0.56 -7.59
CA ASP A 28 10.84 -0.67 -7.53
C ASP A 28 11.28 -2.14 -7.66
N GLU A 29 12.50 -2.44 -7.30
CA GLU A 29 13.09 -3.76 -7.48
C GLU A 29 12.42 -4.83 -6.60
N ASP A 30 11.98 -4.44 -5.40
CA ASP A 30 11.45 -5.37 -4.40
C ASP A 30 9.94 -5.22 -4.17
N TRP A 31 9.39 -4.02 -4.39
CA TRP A 31 8.05 -3.66 -3.92
C TRP A 31 7.18 -3.07 -5.01
N LEU A 32 5.91 -3.41 -4.93
CA LEU A 32 4.81 -2.76 -5.64
C LEU A 32 3.85 -2.16 -4.62
N VAL A 33 3.48 -0.90 -4.78
CA VAL A 33 2.52 -0.24 -3.91
C VAL A 33 1.42 0.41 -4.75
N GLY A 34 0.20 0.13 -4.42
CA GLY A 34 -0.96 0.76 -5.04
C GLY A 34 -2.05 1.05 -4.00
N HIS A 35 -3.04 1.81 -4.42
CA HIS A 35 -4.26 1.98 -3.64
C HIS A 35 -5.00 0.65 -3.55
N GLY A 36 -5.59 0.35 -2.41
CA GLY A 36 -6.42 -0.84 -2.26
C GLY A 36 -7.67 -0.80 -3.15
N PRO A 37 -8.28 -1.97 -3.45
CA PRO A 37 -9.53 -2.00 -4.20
C PRO A 37 -10.62 -1.15 -3.52
N ALA A 38 -11.36 -0.36 -4.30
CA ALA A 38 -12.32 0.60 -3.77
C ALA A 38 -13.39 -0.05 -2.88
N HIS A 39 -13.84 -1.26 -3.24
CA HIS A 39 -14.89 -1.97 -2.50
C HIS A 39 -14.48 -2.47 -1.12
N MET A 40 -13.20 -2.32 -0.76
CA MET A 40 -12.68 -2.76 0.54
C MET A 40 -11.66 -1.76 1.12
N SER A 41 -11.73 -0.50 0.73
CA SER A 41 -10.75 0.53 1.09
C SER A 41 -11.41 1.86 1.45
N LEU A 42 -10.82 2.57 2.40
CA LEU A 42 -11.00 4.00 2.54
C LEU A 42 -10.16 4.73 1.49
N PRO A 43 -10.55 5.96 1.09
CA PRO A 43 -9.65 6.76 0.24
C PRO A 43 -8.29 6.96 0.93
N GLY A 44 -7.23 6.57 0.25
CA GLY A 44 -5.87 6.62 0.77
C GLY A 44 -5.37 5.33 1.43
N THR A 45 -6.18 4.26 1.43
CA THR A 45 -5.72 2.92 1.82
C THR A 45 -4.71 2.41 0.81
N LEU A 46 -3.53 2.02 1.28
CA LEU A 46 -2.48 1.47 0.41
C LEU A 46 -2.28 -0.02 0.67
N ARG A 47 -1.90 -0.73 -0.39
CA ARG A 47 -1.45 -2.11 -0.31
C ARG A 47 -0.04 -2.22 -0.85
N ILE A 48 0.84 -2.77 -0.03
CA ILE A 48 2.24 -3.06 -0.37
C ILE A 48 2.29 -4.53 -0.74
N GLU A 49 2.89 -4.86 -1.86
CA GLU A 49 3.04 -6.23 -2.35
C GLU A 49 4.51 -6.50 -2.65
N SER A 50 5.03 -7.63 -2.20
CA SER A 50 6.37 -8.04 -2.61
C SER A 50 6.37 -8.51 -4.07
N ARG A 51 7.43 -8.21 -4.81
CA ARG A 51 7.60 -8.76 -6.16
C ARG A 51 7.93 -10.24 -6.11
N ARG A 52 8.81 -10.62 -5.18
CA ARG A 52 9.17 -12.01 -4.95
C ARG A 52 8.08 -12.70 -4.12
N HIS A 53 7.78 -13.94 -4.44
CA HIS A 53 6.86 -14.73 -3.63
C HIS A 53 7.54 -15.20 -2.35
N PHE A 54 7.04 -14.76 -1.22
CA PHE A 54 7.34 -15.27 0.12
C PHE A 54 6.16 -14.96 1.04
N THR A 55 6.10 -15.57 2.21
CA THR A 55 4.89 -15.56 3.04
C THR A 55 5.05 -14.90 4.41
N ASP A 56 6.27 -14.66 4.88
CA ASP A 56 6.51 -14.18 6.22
C ASP A 56 7.70 -13.21 6.24
N PHE A 57 7.76 -12.34 7.23
CA PHE A 57 8.91 -11.45 7.45
C PHE A 57 10.23 -12.21 7.59
N ALA A 58 10.17 -13.43 8.17
CA ALA A 58 11.34 -14.29 8.30
C ALA A 58 11.93 -14.74 6.96
N ASP A 59 11.14 -14.69 5.90
CA ASP A 59 11.54 -15.11 4.55
C ASP A 59 12.12 -13.97 3.70
N MET A 60 12.14 -12.75 4.23
CA MET A 60 12.73 -11.61 3.53
C MET A 60 14.22 -11.81 3.28
N THR A 61 14.68 -11.37 2.10
CA THR A 61 16.11 -11.15 1.89
C THR A 61 16.57 -9.96 2.74
N ASP A 62 17.87 -9.85 2.97
CA ASP A 62 18.44 -8.70 3.68
C ASP A 62 18.11 -7.39 2.99
N ALA A 63 18.09 -7.36 1.66
CA ALA A 63 17.73 -6.18 0.87
C ALA A 63 16.26 -5.80 1.07
N GLU A 64 15.35 -6.77 1.04
CA GLU A 64 13.92 -6.54 1.32
C GLU A 64 13.71 -6.03 2.74
N ALA A 65 14.36 -6.66 3.73
CA ALA A 65 14.27 -6.25 5.13
C ALA A 65 14.83 -4.83 5.36
N ALA A 66 15.92 -4.48 4.69
CA ALA A 66 16.52 -3.14 4.79
C ALA A 66 15.65 -2.06 4.15
N SER A 67 14.95 -2.37 3.04
CA SER A 67 14.19 -1.39 2.27
C SER A 67 12.76 -1.16 2.79
N VAL A 68 12.14 -2.15 3.44
CA VAL A 68 10.73 -2.07 3.83
C VAL A 68 10.45 -0.94 4.83
N GLY A 69 11.34 -0.72 5.79
CA GLY A 69 11.17 0.36 6.78
C GLY A 69 11.25 1.76 6.15
N VAL A 70 12.18 1.95 5.23
CA VAL A 70 12.31 3.21 4.46
C VAL A 70 11.06 3.43 3.62
N LEU A 71 10.58 2.39 2.93
CA LEU A 71 9.35 2.45 2.15
C LEU A 71 8.16 2.84 3.03
N LEU A 72 7.95 2.17 4.15
CA LEU A 72 6.86 2.47 5.08
C LEU A 72 6.88 3.93 5.54
N ALA A 73 8.04 4.43 5.95
CA ALA A 73 8.17 5.82 6.39
C ALA A 73 7.80 6.82 5.27
N ARG A 74 8.22 6.56 4.04
CA ARG A 74 7.86 7.38 2.88
C ARG A 74 6.35 7.36 2.61
N LEU A 75 5.74 6.18 2.67
CA LEU A 75 4.30 6.03 2.45
C LEU A 75 3.48 6.74 3.52
N TYR A 76 3.84 6.60 4.78
CA TYR A 76 3.19 7.30 5.89
C TYR A 76 3.24 8.82 5.71
N ARG A 77 4.39 9.36 5.31
CA ARG A 77 4.56 10.80 5.04
C ARG A 77 3.72 11.27 3.87
N ALA A 78 3.53 10.43 2.86
CA ALA A 78 2.74 10.77 1.68
C ALA A 78 1.22 10.68 1.93
N VAL A 79 0.78 9.68 2.67
CA VAL A 79 -0.64 9.43 2.95
C VAL A 79 -1.22 10.49 3.91
N ARG A 80 -0.46 10.88 4.92
CA ARG A 80 -0.94 11.77 5.97
C ARG A 80 -1.51 13.10 5.47
N PRO A 81 -0.81 13.89 4.63
CA PRO A 81 -1.35 15.15 4.14
C PRO A 81 -2.53 15.00 3.18
N VAL A 82 -2.64 13.86 2.49
CA VAL A 82 -3.74 13.59 1.57
C VAL A 82 -5.02 13.23 2.31
N THR A 83 -4.91 12.44 3.37
CA THR A 83 -6.07 11.88 4.09
C THR A 83 -6.41 12.65 5.37
N GLY A 84 -5.49 13.45 5.89
CA GLY A 84 -5.63 14.06 7.22
C GLY A 84 -5.65 13.05 8.36
N ALA A 85 -5.15 11.84 8.12
CA ALA A 85 -5.20 10.78 9.11
C ALA A 85 -4.43 11.13 10.38
N GLU A 86 -5.06 10.88 11.52
CA GLU A 86 -4.40 10.98 12.82
C GLU A 86 -3.46 9.78 13.05
N ARG A 87 -3.88 8.61 12.59
CA ARG A 87 -3.12 7.36 12.65
C ARG A 87 -3.21 6.64 11.32
N ILE A 88 -2.14 5.94 10.99
CA ILE A 88 -2.11 5.00 9.88
C ILE A 88 -1.80 3.63 10.50
N HIS A 89 -2.68 2.67 10.29
CA HIS A 89 -2.50 1.31 10.80
C HIS A 89 -1.84 0.43 9.75
N LEU A 90 -0.84 -0.32 10.15
CA LEU A 90 -0.19 -1.34 9.34
C LEU A 90 -0.77 -2.70 9.70
N LEU A 91 -1.26 -3.42 8.71
CA LEU A 91 -1.81 -4.77 8.88
C LEU A 91 -1.21 -5.73 7.86
N ALA A 92 -0.68 -6.85 8.35
CA ALA A 92 -0.13 -7.91 7.52
C ALA A 92 -0.40 -9.26 8.18
N THR A 93 -1.22 -10.10 7.57
CA THR A 93 -1.61 -11.41 8.14
C THR A 93 -1.20 -12.58 7.26
N MET A 94 -1.28 -12.46 5.93
CA MET A 94 -1.03 -13.51 4.94
C MET A 94 -1.84 -14.80 5.13
N ASP A 95 -2.87 -14.78 5.96
CA ASP A 95 -3.66 -15.99 6.28
C ASP A 95 -4.51 -16.47 5.09
N PHE A 96 -5.07 -15.53 4.32
CA PHE A 96 -5.96 -15.86 3.20
C PHE A 96 -5.25 -15.86 1.85
N GLN A 97 -4.23 -15.02 1.71
CA GLN A 97 -3.41 -14.92 0.50
C GLN A 97 -1.94 -15.07 0.91
N PRO A 98 -1.36 -16.27 0.78
CA PRO A 98 0.00 -16.56 1.23
C PRO A 98 1.06 -16.03 0.25
N HIS A 99 1.11 -14.73 0.12
CA HIS A 99 2.11 -13.94 -0.57
C HIS A 99 2.27 -12.64 0.21
N PHE A 100 3.49 -12.24 0.51
CA PHE A 100 3.69 -11.08 1.36
C PHE A 100 3.00 -9.84 0.81
N HIS A 101 2.10 -9.32 1.60
CA HIS A 101 1.44 -8.05 1.37
C HIS A 101 1.08 -7.41 2.71
N ALA A 102 1.02 -6.09 2.70
CA ALA A 102 0.68 -5.32 3.89
C ALA A 102 -0.26 -4.16 3.50
N TRP A 103 -1.16 -3.84 4.40
CA TRP A 103 -2.13 -2.79 4.22
C TRP A 103 -1.81 -1.61 5.12
N LEU A 104 -1.98 -0.39 4.59
CA LEU A 104 -1.95 0.85 5.36
C LEU A 104 -3.36 1.45 5.36
N TYR A 105 -3.97 1.53 6.54
CA TYR A 105 -5.31 2.06 6.73
C TYR A 105 -5.25 3.42 7.42
N PRO A 106 -5.62 4.53 6.74
CA PRO A 106 -5.66 5.85 7.34
C PRO A 106 -6.92 6.00 8.21
N ARG A 107 -6.73 6.39 9.47
CA ARG A 107 -7.83 6.67 10.40
C ARG A 107 -7.94 8.16 10.65
N ALA A 108 -9.07 8.75 10.32
CA ALA A 108 -9.35 10.16 10.58
C ALA A 108 -9.49 10.43 12.09
N ALA A 109 -9.21 11.65 12.50
CA ALA A 109 -9.25 12.07 13.91
C ALA A 109 -10.66 11.94 14.53
N ASP A 110 -11.70 12.15 13.72
CA ASP A 110 -13.11 12.09 14.12
C ASP A 110 -13.71 10.67 14.08
N GLU A 111 -12.98 9.68 13.61
CA GLU A 111 -13.41 8.28 13.69
C GLU A 111 -13.36 7.81 15.14
N PRO A 112 -14.53 7.42 15.72
CA PRO A 112 -14.58 7.04 17.13
C PRO A 112 -13.94 5.69 17.42
N ARG A 113 -13.87 4.79 16.43
CA ARG A 113 -13.28 3.46 16.59
C ARG A 113 -11.76 3.57 16.52
N ARG A 114 -11.08 2.78 17.35
CA ARG A 114 -9.63 2.80 17.46
C ARG A 114 -9.04 1.39 17.46
N GLY A 115 -7.79 1.25 17.02
CA GLY A 115 -7.07 -0.01 17.03
C GLY A 115 -7.82 -1.09 16.25
N THR A 116 -7.95 -2.26 16.85
CA THR A 116 -8.60 -3.41 16.19
C THR A 116 -10.08 -3.17 15.90
N ALA A 117 -10.81 -2.43 16.74
CA ALA A 117 -12.19 -2.07 16.46
C ALA A 117 -12.34 -1.22 15.20
N PHE A 118 -11.36 -0.38 14.87
CA PHE A 118 -11.32 0.33 13.61
C PHE A 118 -11.05 -0.62 12.44
N LEU A 119 -10.09 -1.52 12.59
CA LEU A 119 -9.68 -2.46 11.52
C LEU A 119 -10.74 -3.53 11.23
N ASP A 120 -11.57 -3.88 12.21
CA ASP A 120 -12.60 -4.90 12.07
C ASP A 120 -13.84 -4.43 11.29
N GLN A 121 -13.97 -3.14 11.03
CA GLN A 121 -15.08 -2.63 10.23
C GLN A 121 -14.85 -2.85 8.74
N GLY A 122 -15.91 -2.96 7.96
CA GLY A 122 -15.83 -2.95 6.51
C GLY A 122 -15.53 -1.55 5.98
N PHE A 123 -14.62 -1.46 5.01
CA PHE A 123 -14.30 -0.22 4.34
C PHE A 123 -14.78 -0.27 2.89
N GLU A 124 -15.24 0.84 2.38
CA GLU A 124 -15.54 1.01 0.95
C GLU A 124 -15.43 2.49 0.56
N CYS A 125 -15.13 2.72 -0.69
CA CYS A 125 -15.21 4.03 -1.32
C CYS A 125 -15.55 3.86 -2.79
N THR A 126 -15.77 4.97 -3.48
CA THR A 126 -15.99 4.95 -4.94
C THR A 126 -14.65 4.78 -5.67
N ASP A 127 -14.71 4.26 -6.89
CA ASP A 127 -13.53 4.18 -7.76
C ASP A 127 -12.91 5.56 -7.97
N ALA A 128 -13.74 6.58 -8.19
CA ALA A 128 -13.28 7.95 -8.36
C ALA A 128 -12.55 8.49 -7.13
N ALA A 129 -13.04 8.19 -5.92
CA ALA A 129 -12.37 8.60 -4.68
C ALA A 129 -11.03 7.89 -4.48
N ALA A 130 -10.97 6.59 -4.80
CA ALA A 130 -9.73 5.82 -4.75
C ALA A 130 -8.69 6.36 -5.75
N GLU A 131 -9.09 6.60 -6.98
CA GLU A 131 -8.21 7.15 -8.03
C GLU A 131 -7.70 8.56 -7.68
N ALA A 132 -8.58 9.41 -7.14
CA ALA A 132 -8.20 10.75 -6.71
C ALA A 132 -7.20 10.72 -5.56
N ALA A 133 -7.41 9.86 -4.58
CA ALA A 133 -6.48 9.66 -3.47
C ALA A 133 -5.13 9.12 -3.97
N ALA A 134 -5.14 8.16 -4.87
CA ALA A 134 -3.93 7.61 -5.48
C ALA A 134 -3.13 8.70 -6.21
N ALA A 135 -3.78 9.53 -7.00
CA ALA A 135 -3.13 10.64 -7.72
C ALA A 135 -2.49 11.65 -6.75
N ALA A 136 -3.21 12.01 -5.69
CA ALA A 136 -2.71 12.93 -4.67
C ALA A 136 -1.51 12.35 -3.90
N ILE A 137 -1.56 11.07 -3.54
CA ILE A 137 -0.43 10.38 -2.89
C ILE A 137 0.77 10.31 -3.81
N ARG A 138 0.56 10.00 -5.10
CA ARG A 138 1.63 10.00 -6.10
C ARG A 138 2.36 11.35 -6.13
N SER A 139 1.61 12.43 -6.09
CA SER A 139 2.21 13.78 -6.06
C SER A 139 3.07 14.02 -4.82
N GLN A 140 2.68 13.46 -3.68
CA GLN A 140 3.45 13.54 -2.43
C GLN A 140 4.73 12.66 -2.46
N LEU A 141 4.70 11.57 -3.21
CA LEU A 141 5.85 10.67 -3.37
C LEU A 141 6.87 11.19 -4.38
N ALA A 142 6.46 12.06 -5.31
CA ALA A 142 7.36 12.63 -6.29
C ALA A 142 8.45 13.43 -5.57
N PRO A 143 9.73 13.38 -6.04
CA PRO A 143 10.78 14.19 -5.47
C PRO A 143 10.37 15.66 -5.55
N ALA A 144 10.54 16.41 -4.44
CA ALA A 144 10.37 17.85 -4.47
C ALA A 144 11.24 18.42 -5.58
N THR A 145 10.65 19.24 -6.47
CA THR A 145 11.42 19.99 -7.47
C THR A 145 12.39 20.87 -6.66
N ARG A 146 13.68 20.60 -6.74
CA ARG A 146 14.68 21.53 -6.21
C ARG A 146 14.58 22.78 -7.08
N GLU A 147 13.89 23.81 -6.59
CA GLU A 147 14.08 25.14 -7.14
C GLU A 147 15.57 25.44 -7.02
N GLY A 148 16.18 25.73 -8.17
CA GLY A 148 17.61 25.95 -8.22
C GLY A 148 18.00 26.99 -7.19
N ARG A 149 18.96 26.66 -6.34
CA ARG A 149 19.66 27.68 -5.58
C ARG A 149 20.44 28.50 -6.59
N GLY A 150 19.88 29.68 -6.91
CA GLY A 150 20.64 30.72 -7.56
C GLY A 150 21.80 31.18 -6.69
#